data_015be767dfeece7ef38e851e74d3c45a
#
_entry.id   015be767dfeece7ef38e851e74d3c45a
#
_cell.length_a   1.000
_cell.length_b   1.000
_cell.length_c   1.000
_cell.angle_alpha   90.00
_cell.angle_beta   90.00
_cell.angle_gamma   90.00
#
_symmetry.space_group_name_H-M   'P 1'
#
loop_
_entity.id
_entity.type
_entity.pdbx_description
1 polymer ?
#
loop_
_entity_poly.entity_id
_entity_poly.type
_entity_poly.pdbx_seq_one_letter_code
_entity_poly.pdbx_strand_id
1 'polypeptide(L)'
;ANKSLVFAAKEQQGLPQAHLMLNIIQRTQQHRGLSARYLQDDSVTNNDRRSKAEELEAAIFAYEVYFDKHPSPVHNEAFARLVVEWHEVHRKVAQKAVHPAESFKLHSALIYAQLQFLQSILDFYQLSLDPGADGYFLIEASLMRLPELTETLGQIRATGVDLLTKGSTTVEERMQVNALLLMSQMQMSMLDAGIKKAAAGVRGGELIAQNYQAINSQYQKIRELTEREVLGKEVLSYSAEEFYAAFTFGLNSYFGYAHFAIDKLDGILTERQNALRNTMFVLLFYVFLLTLIVAFVCVTF
;
A
#
# COMPACT_ATOMS: atom_id res chain seq x y z
N ALA A 1 -10.16 29.71 4.91
CA ALA A 1 -10.52 29.22 3.56
C ALA A 1 -9.28 29.02 2.66
N ASN A 2 -8.41 30.04 2.50
CA ASN A 2 -7.25 29.91 1.60
C ASN A 2 -6.24 28.83 2.09
N LYS A 3 -5.91 28.81 3.38
CA LYS A 3 -5.00 27.78 3.96
C LYS A 3 -5.55 26.36 3.79
N SER A 4 -6.84 26.15 4.02
CA SER A 4 -7.48 24.85 3.86
C SER A 4 -7.53 24.40 2.39
N LEU A 5 -7.69 25.32 1.46
CA LEU A 5 -7.66 25.02 0.03
C LEU A 5 -6.24 24.60 -0.42
N VAL A 6 -5.21 25.31 0.03
CA VAL A 6 -3.81 24.98 -0.25
C VAL A 6 -3.47 23.61 0.37
N PHE A 7 -3.96 23.33 1.56
CA PHE A 7 -3.76 22.05 2.23
C PHE A 7 -4.38 20.89 1.42
N ALA A 8 -5.66 20.98 1.09
CA ALA A 8 -6.34 19.93 0.30
C ALA A 8 -5.73 19.74 -1.10
N ALA A 9 -5.23 20.82 -1.73
CA ALA A 9 -4.51 20.72 -3.00
C ALA A 9 -3.17 19.99 -2.84
N LYS A 10 -2.47 20.19 -1.73
CA LYS A 10 -1.20 19.50 -1.44
C LYS A 10 -1.43 18.02 -1.18
N GLU A 11 -2.46 17.66 -0.42
CA GLU A 11 -2.85 16.26 -0.20
C GLU A 11 -3.11 15.54 -1.51
N GLN A 12 -3.90 16.16 -2.40
CA GLN A 12 -4.22 15.59 -3.70
C GLN A 12 -2.99 15.33 -4.58
N GLN A 13 -1.96 16.18 -4.50
CA GLN A 13 -0.70 15.97 -5.23
C GLN A 13 0.09 14.75 -4.76
N GLY A 14 -0.13 14.27 -3.54
CA GLY A 14 0.52 13.09 -2.99
C GLY A 14 -0.08 11.76 -3.48
N LEU A 15 -1.35 11.75 -3.90
CA LEU A 15 -2.04 10.52 -4.26
C LEU A 15 -1.42 9.77 -5.44
N PRO A 16 -1.03 10.43 -6.56
CA PRO A 16 -0.36 9.74 -7.66
C PRO A 16 0.97 9.11 -7.25
N GLN A 17 1.76 9.76 -6.38
CA GLN A 17 3.02 9.20 -5.89
C GLN A 17 2.78 7.99 -4.99
N ALA A 18 1.80 8.05 -4.10
CA ALA A 18 1.40 6.91 -3.28
C ALA A 18 0.94 5.73 -4.14
N HIS A 19 0.15 5.98 -5.19
CA HIS A 19 -0.28 4.97 -6.16
C HIS A 19 0.90 4.28 -6.84
N LEU A 20 1.85 5.06 -7.36
CA LEU A 20 3.06 4.54 -8.02
C LEU A 20 3.94 3.75 -7.05
N MET A 21 4.08 4.22 -5.80
CA MET A 21 4.88 3.52 -4.80
C MET A 21 4.24 2.19 -4.37
N LEU A 22 2.92 2.12 -4.23
CA LEU A 22 2.21 0.87 -3.99
C LEU A 22 2.46 -0.16 -5.11
N ASN A 23 2.50 0.28 -6.36
CA ASN A 23 2.85 -0.58 -7.49
C ASN A 23 4.26 -1.17 -7.37
N ILE A 24 5.24 -0.36 -6.94
CA ILE A 24 6.62 -0.81 -6.71
C ILE A 24 6.65 -1.84 -5.58
N ILE A 25 6.03 -1.55 -4.43
CA ILE A 25 5.96 -2.45 -3.27
C ILE A 25 5.35 -3.80 -3.67
N GLN A 26 4.21 -3.79 -4.36
CA GLN A 26 3.54 -5.02 -4.81
C GLN A 26 4.45 -5.90 -5.65
N ARG A 27 5.12 -5.30 -6.64
CA ARG A 27 6.00 -6.04 -7.55
C ARG A 27 7.25 -6.55 -6.87
N THR A 28 7.80 -5.80 -5.91
CA THR A 28 8.92 -6.27 -5.09
C THR A 28 8.52 -7.48 -4.25
N GLN A 29 7.34 -7.47 -3.62
CA GLN A 29 6.81 -8.63 -2.87
C GLN A 29 6.56 -9.85 -3.78
N GLN A 30 6.07 -9.64 -5.00
CA GLN A 30 5.87 -10.71 -5.98
C GLN A 30 7.22 -11.27 -6.46
N HIS A 31 8.19 -10.41 -6.76
CA HIS A 31 9.54 -10.84 -7.15
C HIS A 31 10.23 -11.63 -6.03
N ARG A 32 10.08 -11.24 -4.76
CA ARG A 32 10.57 -12.01 -3.60
C ARG A 32 10.07 -13.45 -3.62
N GLY A 33 8.77 -13.64 -3.79
CA GLY A 33 8.17 -14.96 -3.80
C GLY A 33 8.65 -15.84 -4.97
N LEU A 34 8.78 -15.25 -6.16
CA LEU A 34 9.29 -15.96 -7.34
C LEU A 34 10.79 -16.24 -7.25
N SER A 35 11.55 -15.33 -6.62
CA SER A 35 12.99 -15.52 -6.38
C SER A 35 13.28 -16.68 -5.44
N ALA A 36 12.46 -16.86 -4.39
CA ALA A 36 12.60 -17.98 -3.48
C ALA A 36 12.45 -19.31 -4.22
N ARG A 37 11.42 -19.46 -5.07
CA ARG A 37 11.21 -20.65 -5.89
C ARG A 37 12.35 -20.89 -6.88
N TYR A 38 12.80 -19.85 -7.58
CA TYR A 38 13.90 -19.93 -8.56
C TYR A 38 15.23 -20.36 -7.94
N LEU A 39 15.48 -19.95 -6.68
CA LEU A 39 16.71 -20.29 -5.95
C LEU A 39 16.66 -21.68 -5.30
N GLN A 40 15.47 -22.22 -5.06
CA GLN A 40 15.28 -23.56 -4.45
C GLN A 40 15.31 -24.69 -5.46
N ASP A 41 14.81 -24.47 -6.67
CA ASP A 41 14.62 -25.52 -7.67
C ASP A 41 15.18 -25.07 -9.04
N ASP A 42 16.23 -25.77 -9.49
CA ASP A 42 16.85 -25.52 -10.79
C ASP A 42 15.94 -25.84 -11.99
N SER A 43 14.90 -26.65 -11.79
CA SER A 43 13.91 -26.97 -12.81
C SER A 43 12.87 -25.86 -13.03
N VAL A 44 12.72 -24.94 -12.06
CA VAL A 44 11.78 -23.82 -12.18
C VAL A 44 12.27 -22.83 -13.24
N THR A 45 11.42 -22.58 -14.23
CA THR A 45 11.73 -21.60 -15.26
C THR A 45 11.89 -20.21 -14.69
N ASN A 46 12.96 -19.52 -15.05
CA ASN A 46 13.26 -18.16 -14.61
C ASN A 46 12.34 -17.09 -15.25
N ASN A 47 11.43 -17.50 -16.14
CA ASN A 47 10.64 -16.58 -16.95
C ASN A 47 9.70 -15.71 -16.11
N ASP A 48 8.95 -16.30 -15.18
CA ASP A 48 8.01 -15.54 -14.35
C ASP A 48 8.73 -14.53 -13.46
N ARG A 49 9.87 -14.92 -12.87
CA ARG A 49 10.70 -14.01 -12.08
C ARG A 49 11.25 -12.85 -12.92
N ARG A 50 11.74 -13.16 -14.14
CA ARG A 50 12.25 -12.13 -15.08
C ARG A 50 11.15 -11.18 -15.50
N SER A 51 10.00 -11.72 -15.90
CA SER A 51 8.83 -10.89 -16.22
C SER A 51 8.45 -9.97 -15.08
N LYS A 52 8.50 -10.47 -13.84
CA LYS A 52 8.19 -9.64 -12.67
C LYS A 52 9.27 -8.59 -12.39
N ALA A 53 10.53 -8.88 -12.65
CA ALA A 53 11.59 -7.88 -12.58
C ALA A 53 11.38 -6.77 -13.64
N GLU A 54 11.02 -7.13 -14.87
CA GLU A 54 10.69 -6.17 -15.94
C GLU A 54 9.48 -5.29 -15.58
N GLU A 55 8.45 -5.88 -14.97
CA GLU A 55 7.30 -5.11 -14.45
C GLU A 55 7.70 -4.14 -13.32
N LEU A 56 8.64 -4.54 -12.46
CA LEU A 56 9.14 -3.68 -11.39
C LEU A 56 9.99 -2.53 -11.95
N GLU A 57 10.88 -2.81 -12.92
CA GLU A 57 11.61 -1.77 -13.64
C GLU A 57 10.68 -0.77 -14.34
N ALA A 58 9.61 -1.26 -14.98
CA ALA A 58 8.61 -0.39 -15.58
C ALA A 58 7.87 0.47 -14.53
N ALA A 59 7.60 -0.07 -13.34
CA ALA A 59 6.98 0.69 -12.25
C ALA A 59 7.94 1.75 -11.67
N ILE A 60 9.22 1.44 -11.54
CA ILE A 60 10.26 2.39 -11.13
C ILE A 60 10.37 3.52 -12.16
N PHE A 61 10.47 3.18 -13.44
CA PHE A 61 10.52 4.16 -14.52
C PHE A 61 9.29 5.07 -14.55
N ALA A 62 8.09 4.52 -14.32
CA ALA A 62 6.86 5.31 -14.25
C ALA A 62 6.90 6.31 -13.07
N TYR A 63 7.47 5.92 -11.94
CA TYR A 63 7.68 6.81 -10.80
C TYR A 63 8.68 7.93 -11.14
N GLU A 64 9.81 7.60 -11.77
CA GLU A 64 10.83 8.57 -12.19
C GLU A 64 10.26 9.60 -13.19
N VAL A 65 9.52 9.15 -14.21
CA VAL A 65 8.86 10.03 -15.19
C VAL A 65 7.84 10.97 -14.53
N TYR A 66 7.09 10.47 -13.55
CA TYR A 66 6.17 11.32 -12.80
C TYR A 66 6.93 12.35 -11.98
N PHE A 67 7.97 11.92 -11.31
CA PHE A 67 8.80 12.74 -10.44
C PHE A 67 9.54 13.87 -11.20
N ASP A 68 10.07 13.61 -12.38
CA ASP A 68 10.71 14.61 -13.25
C ASP A 68 9.77 15.76 -13.59
N LYS A 69 8.48 15.48 -13.70
CA LYS A 69 7.44 16.49 -13.95
C LYS A 69 6.96 17.20 -12.68
N HIS A 70 7.15 16.60 -11.53
CA HIS A 70 6.67 17.07 -10.23
C HIS A 70 7.79 16.97 -9.18
N PRO A 71 8.91 17.68 -9.35
CA PRO A 71 10.09 17.50 -8.54
C PRO A 71 9.82 17.81 -7.05
N SER A 72 10.29 16.92 -6.19
CA SER A 72 10.28 17.09 -4.74
C SER A 72 11.68 16.79 -4.20
N PRO A 73 12.48 17.80 -3.83
CA PRO A 73 13.88 17.62 -3.44
C PRO A 73 14.09 16.61 -2.28
N VAL A 74 13.09 16.51 -1.39
CA VAL A 74 13.15 15.65 -0.20
C VAL A 74 13.18 14.15 -0.56
N HIS A 75 12.65 13.76 -1.72
CA HIS A 75 12.51 12.36 -2.08
C HIS A 75 13.56 11.83 -3.06
N ASN A 76 14.33 12.69 -3.74
CA ASN A 76 15.27 12.28 -4.79
C ASN A 76 16.29 11.26 -4.32
N GLU A 77 17.05 11.59 -3.28
CA GLU A 77 18.12 10.72 -2.79
C GLU A 77 17.57 9.44 -2.15
N ALA A 78 16.43 9.53 -1.46
CA ALA A 78 15.82 8.38 -0.82
C ALA A 78 15.31 7.37 -1.87
N PHE A 79 14.64 7.84 -2.92
CA PHE A 79 14.18 6.98 -4.00
C PHE A 79 15.36 6.40 -4.80
N ALA A 80 16.37 7.19 -5.12
CA ALA A 80 17.57 6.70 -5.82
C ALA A 80 18.26 5.57 -5.03
N ARG A 81 18.31 5.66 -3.69
CA ARG A 81 18.83 4.56 -2.86
C ARG A 81 17.99 3.29 -3.00
N LEU A 82 16.66 3.38 -3.00
CA LEU A 82 15.78 2.23 -3.20
C LEU A 82 16.02 1.55 -4.55
N VAL A 83 16.24 2.32 -5.60
CA VAL A 83 16.54 1.80 -6.93
C VAL A 83 17.90 1.07 -6.95
N VAL A 84 18.92 1.63 -6.33
CA VAL A 84 20.25 0.98 -6.19
C VAL A 84 20.13 -0.34 -5.40
N GLU A 85 19.40 -0.34 -4.29
CA GLU A 85 19.17 -1.55 -3.49
C GLU A 85 18.40 -2.61 -4.28
N TRP A 86 17.38 -2.22 -5.05
CA TRP A 86 16.67 -3.12 -5.94
C TRP A 86 17.60 -3.77 -6.97
N HIS A 87 18.41 -2.98 -7.66
CA HIS A 87 19.35 -3.50 -8.67
C HIS A 87 20.34 -4.50 -8.06
N GLU A 88 20.81 -4.23 -6.85
CA GLU A 88 21.71 -5.15 -6.15
C GLU A 88 21.03 -6.46 -5.77
N VAL A 89 19.82 -6.41 -5.22
CA VAL A 89 19.00 -7.60 -4.92
C VAL A 89 18.73 -8.41 -6.20
N HIS A 90 18.29 -7.74 -7.27
CA HIS A 90 18.00 -8.37 -8.54
C HIS A 90 19.24 -9.06 -9.14
N ARG A 91 20.39 -8.38 -9.14
CA ARG A 91 21.67 -8.92 -9.62
C ARG A 91 22.08 -10.17 -8.86
N LYS A 92 22.06 -10.12 -7.50
CA LYS A 92 22.44 -11.27 -6.67
C LYS A 92 21.54 -12.48 -6.92
N VAL A 93 20.25 -12.28 -7.04
CA VAL A 93 19.29 -13.36 -7.34
C VAL A 93 19.50 -13.90 -8.75
N ALA A 94 19.64 -13.03 -9.75
CA ALA A 94 19.82 -13.45 -11.15
C ALA A 94 21.08 -14.30 -11.35
N GLN A 95 22.15 -13.99 -10.61
CA GLN A 95 23.42 -14.72 -10.64
C GLN A 95 23.45 -15.94 -9.70
N LYS A 96 22.34 -16.24 -8.99
CA LYS A 96 22.33 -17.26 -7.92
C LYS A 96 23.45 -17.08 -6.89
N ALA A 97 23.84 -15.83 -6.63
CA ALA A 97 24.90 -15.47 -5.70
C ALA A 97 24.42 -15.43 -4.23
N VAL A 98 23.17 -15.75 -3.96
CA VAL A 98 22.57 -15.78 -2.64
C VAL A 98 21.70 -17.02 -2.48
N HIS A 99 21.58 -17.51 -1.24
CA HIS A 99 20.65 -18.58 -0.88
C HIS A 99 19.21 -18.04 -0.70
N PRO A 100 18.16 -18.89 -0.76
CA PRO A 100 16.76 -18.47 -0.61
C PRO A 100 16.51 -17.63 0.65
N ALA A 101 17.07 -18.03 1.80
CA ALA A 101 16.92 -17.30 3.07
C ALA A 101 17.58 -15.91 3.06
N GLU A 102 18.71 -15.76 2.38
CA GLU A 102 19.38 -14.46 2.23
C GLU A 102 18.59 -13.57 1.24
N SER A 103 18.15 -14.14 0.12
CA SER A 103 17.28 -13.45 -0.83
C SER A 103 16.02 -12.92 -0.15
N PHE A 104 15.38 -13.73 0.70
CA PHE A 104 14.22 -13.32 1.49
C PHE A 104 14.51 -12.12 2.38
N LYS A 105 15.65 -12.14 3.11
CA LYS A 105 16.06 -11.03 3.98
C LYS A 105 16.31 -9.74 3.20
N LEU A 106 17.03 -9.84 2.07
CA LEU A 106 17.34 -8.68 1.23
C LEU A 106 16.07 -8.04 0.66
N HIS A 107 15.14 -8.84 0.12
CA HIS A 107 13.86 -8.33 -0.37
C HIS A 107 13.02 -7.72 0.77
N SER A 108 12.97 -8.35 1.93
CA SER A 108 12.19 -7.85 3.06
C SER A 108 12.75 -6.53 3.60
N ALA A 109 14.09 -6.37 3.62
CA ALA A 109 14.71 -5.10 3.97
C ALA A 109 14.38 -4.00 2.95
N LEU A 110 14.43 -4.31 1.65
CA LEU A 110 14.05 -3.39 0.58
C LEU A 110 12.56 -3.00 0.68
N ILE A 111 11.66 -3.97 0.90
CA ILE A 111 10.22 -3.70 1.06
C ILE A 111 9.97 -2.81 2.28
N TYR A 112 10.66 -3.07 3.39
CA TYR A 112 10.56 -2.21 4.56
C TYR A 112 10.99 -0.76 4.25
N ALA A 113 12.12 -0.58 3.54
CA ALA A 113 12.57 0.74 3.11
C ALA A 113 11.56 1.42 2.16
N GLN A 114 10.92 0.65 1.26
CA GLN A 114 9.86 1.13 0.37
C GLN A 114 8.61 1.56 1.17
N LEU A 115 8.21 0.83 2.21
CA LEU A 115 7.10 1.21 3.10
C LEU A 115 7.42 2.50 3.88
N GLN A 116 8.65 2.66 4.37
CA GLN A 116 9.10 3.90 5.00
C GLN A 116 9.10 5.08 4.02
N PHE A 117 9.48 4.83 2.77
CA PHE A 117 9.42 5.84 1.72
C PHE A 117 7.97 6.23 1.39
N LEU A 118 7.05 5.29 1.30
CA LEU A 118 5.61 5.57 1.17
C LEU A 118 5.11 6.44 2.32
N GLN A 119 5.48 6.11 3.57
CA GLN A 119 5.12 6.94 4.72
C GLN A 119 5.67 8.37 4.58
N SER A 120 6.91 8.54 4.11
CA SER A 120 7.48 9.87 3.88
C SER A 120 6.75 10.67 2.82
N ILE A 121 6.19 10.02 1.78
CA ILE A 121 5.30 10.65 0.79
C ILE A 121 4.04 11.16 1.48
N LEU A 122 3.37 10.30 2.28
CA LEU A 122 2.15 10.68 2.98
C LEU A 122 2.36 11.86 3.94
N ASP A 123 3.48 11.88 4.64
CA ASP A 123 3.86 12.95 5.57
C ASP A 123 4.18 14.26 4.82
N PHE A 124 4.98 14.19 3.75
CA PHE A 124 5.35 15.36 2.97
C PHE A 124 4.13 16.05 2.34
N TYR A 125 3.20 15.27 1.80
CA TYR A 125 1.96 15.79 1.23
C TYR A 125 0.86 16.02 2.26
N GLN A 126 1.15 15.81 3.55
CA GLN A 126 0.26 16.03 4.69
C GLN A 126 -0.98 15.10 4.70
N LEU A 127 -0.96 14.04 3.91
CA LEU A 127 -2.02 13.01 3.90
C LEU A 127 -2.18 12.35 5.27
N SER A 128 -1.08 12.11 5.99
CA SER A 128 -1.10 11.57 7.36
C SER A 128 -1.73 12.51 8.41
N LEU A 129 -1.98 13.77 8.04
CA LEU A 129 -2.51 14.83 8.90
C LEU A 129 -3.83 15.40 8.37
N ASP A 130 -4.54 14.68 7.49
CA ASP A 130 -5.82 15.13 6.93
C ASP A 130 -6.78 15.58 8.05
N PRO A 131 -7.24 16.85 8.03
CA PRO A 131 -8.14 17.38 9.07
C PRO A 131 -9.57 16.86 8.95
N GLY A 132 -9.94 16.24 7.84
CA GLY A 132 -11.25 15.64 7.61
C GLY A 132 -11.29 14.19 8.11
N ALA A 133 -12.17 13.88 9.03
CA ALA A 133 -12.29 12.52 9.55
C ALA A 133 -12.61 11.48 8.46
N ASP A 134 -13.31 11.90 7.41
CA ASP A 134 -13.62 11.10 6.22
C ASP A 134 -12.36 10.67 5.45
N GLY A 135 -11.50 11.63 5.12
CA GLY A 135 -10.23 11.36 4.44
C GLY A 135 -9.22 10.65 5.35
N TYR A 136 -9.06 11.14 6.58
CA TYR A 136 -8.08 10.63 7.54
C TYR A 136 -8.18 9.12 7.76
N PHE A 137 -9.38 8.61 8.10
CA PHE A 137 -9.56 7.19 8.37
C PHE A 137 -9.35 6.32 7.12
N LEU A 138 -9.68 6.83 5.93
CA LEU A 138 -9.43 6.10 4.69
C LEU A 138 -7.95 6.07 4.35
N ILE A 139 -7.21 7.16 4.56
CA ILE A 139 -5.75 7.24 4.38
C ILE A 139 -5.06 6.31 5.37
N GLU A 140 -5.37 6.43 6.65
CA GLU A 140 -4.76 5.60 7.69
C GLU A 140 -4.96 4.11 7.41
N ALA A 141 -6.18 3.70 7.12
CA ALA A 141 -6.50 2.31 6.85
C ALA A 141 -5.85 1.80 5.56
N SER A 142 -6.00 2.53 4.44
CA SER A 142 -5.70 2.00 3.11
C SER A 142 -4.28 2.28 2.63
N LEU A 143 -3.63 3.35 3.10
CA LEU A 143 -2.29 3.75 2.67
C LEU A 143 -1.21 3.54 3.72
N MET A 144 -1.59 3.39 4.99
CA MET A 144 -0.64 3.12 6.08
C MET A 144 -0.75 1.66 6.56
N ARG A 145 -1.93 1.22 7.01
CA ARG A 145 -2.13 -0.11 7.61
C ARG A 145 -2.15 -1.25 6.59
N LEU A 146 -2.84 -1.05 5.47
CA LEU A 146 -3.01 -2.09 4.47
C LEU A 146 -1.68 -2.53 3.82
N PRO A 147 -0.74 -1.63 3.43
CA PRO A 147 0.56 -2.04 2.92
C PRO A 147 1.41 -2.82 3.93
N GLU A 148 1.34 -2.47 5.23
CA GLU A 148 2.00 -3.23 6.30
C GLU A 148 1.42 -4.64 6.44
N LEU A 149 0.09 -4.77 6.38
CA LEU A 149 -0.59 -6.06 6.39
C LEU A 149 -0.17 -6.92 5.18
N THR A 150 -0.07 -6.33 3.98
CA THR A 150 0.38 -7.08 2.79
C THR A 150 1.80 -7.60 2.96
N GLU A 151 2.68 -6.88 3.65
CA GLU A 151 4.03 -7.37 3.95
C GLU A 151 3.99 -8.53 4.93
N THR A 152 3.23 -8.44 6.02
CA THR A 152 3.07 -9.54 6.98
C THR A 152 2.54 -10.81 6.30
N LEU A 153 1.49 -10.67 5.48
CA LEU A 153 0.92 -11.79 4.71
C LEU A 153 1.91 -12.32 3.65
N GLY A 154 2.70 -11.45 3.04
CA GLY A 154 3.78 -11.82 2.12
C GLY A 154 4.87 -12.65 2.80
N GLN A 155 5.19 -12.35 4.06
CA GLN A 155 6.12 -13.14 4.88
C GLN A 155 5.53 -14.50 5.24
N ILE A 156 4.25 -14.56 5.64
CA ILE A 156 3.55 -15.83 5.90
C ILE A 156 3.54 -16.69 4.63
N ARG A 157 3.25 -16.10 3.46
CA ARG A 157 3.30 -16.82 2.17
C ARG A 157 4.66 -17.43 1.92
N ALA A 158 5.73 -16.64 2.06
CA ALA A 158 7.08 -17.11 1.77
C ALA A 158 7.52 -18.21 2.74
N THR A 159 7.30 -18.02 4.04
CA THR A 159 7.63 -19.02 5.06
C THR A 159 6.79 -20.28 4.90
N GLY A 160 5.48 -20.14 4.67
CA GLY A 160 4.57 -21.27 4.48
C GLY A 160 4.93 -22.10 3.24
N VAL A 161 5.28 -21.46 2.12
CA VAL A 161 5.76 -22.17 0.91
C VAL A 161 7.04 -22.95 1.20
N ASP A 162 8.00 -22.35 1.92
CA ASP A 162 9.25 -23.01 2.29
C ASP A 162 8.99 -24.27 3.14
N LEU A 163 8.17 -24.15 4.19
CA LEU A 163 7.81 -25.24 5.07
C LEU A 163 7.05 -26.36 4.35
N LEU A 164 6.08 -26.01 3.51
CA LEU A 164 5.32 -26.97 2.71
C LEU A 164 6.21 -27.69 1.68
N THR A 165 7.17 -27.01 1.08
CA THR A 165 8.16 -27.63 0.20
C THR A 165 9.08 -28.59 0.94
N LYS A 166 9.47 -28.25 2.16
CA LYS A 166 10.28 -29.09 3.07
C LYS A 166 9.47 -30.30 3.59
N GLY A 167 8.14 -30.21 3.64
CA GLY A 167 7.23 -31.25 4.13
C GLY A 167 7.22 -31.45 5.64
N SER A 168 7.94 -30.63 6.40
CA SER A 168 8.06 -30.69 7.85
C SER A 168 8.31 -29.31 8.46
N THR A 169 8.10 -29.19 9.77
CA THR A 169 8.33 -27.93 10.49
C THR A 169 8.87 -28.21 11.89
N THR A 170 9.74 -27.36 12.37
CA THR A 170 10.20 -27.34 13.77
C THR A 170 9.22 -26.55 14.64
N VAL A 171 9.40 -26.64 15.95
CA VAL A 171 8.62 -25.86 16.92
C VAL A 171 8.86 -24.36 16.70
N GLU A 172 10.11 -23.96 16.48
CA GLU A 172 10.53 -22.58 16.26
C GLU A 172 9.91 -22.00 14.97
N GLU A 173 9.92 -22.76 13.89
CA GLU A 173 9.30 -22.37 12.62
C GLU A 173 7.78 -22.19 12.76
N ARG A 174 7.10 -23.09 13.47
CA ARG A 174 5.67 -22.93 13.79
C ARG A 174 5.39 -21.70 14.65
N MET A 175 6.23 -21.46 15.66
CA MET A 175 6.10 -20.27 16.50
C MET A 175 6.27 -18.98 15.68
N GLN A 176 7.19 -18.95 14.73
CA GLN A 176 7.39 -17.82 13.84
C GLN A 176 6.17 -17.57 12.95
N VAL A 177 5.62 -18.60 12.30
CA VAL A 177 4.41 -18.48 11.49
C VAL A 177 3.22 -18.03 12.34
N ASN A 178 3.06 -18.60 13.53
CA ASN A 178 1.99 -18.23 14.46
C ASN A 178 2.12 -16.76 14.91
N ALA A 179 3.33 -16.28 15.19
CA ALA A 179 3.57 -14.88 15.54
C ALA A 179 3.18 -13.91 14.40
N LEU A 180 3.55 -14.25 13.15
CA LEU A 180 3.14 -13.49 11.97
C LEU A 180 1.62 -13.52 11.79
N LEU A 181 0.98 -14.65 12.03
CA LEU A 181 -0.47 -14.80 11.93
C LEU A 181 -1.21 -13.95 12.96
N LEU A 182 -0.77 -13.97 14.22
CA LEU A 182 -1.30 -13.10 15.28
C LEU A 182 -1.10 -11.62 14.97
N MET A 183 0.06 -11.25 14.44
CA MET A 183 0.33 -9.87 13.99
C MET A 183 -0.63 -9.47 12.87
N SER A 184 -0.86 -10.33 11.89
CA SER A 184 -1.80 -10.06 10.79
C SER A 184 -3.24 -9.93 11.28
N GLN A 185 -3.65 -10.71 12.29
CA GLN A 185 -4.98 -10.59 12.91
C GLN A 185 -5.17 -9.23 13.59
N MET A 186 -4.15 -8.76 14.32
CA MET A 186 -4.17 -7.44 14.95
C MET A 186 -4.23 -6.33 13.89
N GLN A 187 -3.39 -6.41 12.85
CA GLN A 187 -3.39 -5.44 11.75
C GLN A 187 -4.74 -5.41 11.03
N MET A 188 -5.34 -6.60 10.77
CA MET A 188 -6.65 -6.71 10.14
C MET A 188 -7.77 -6.12 11.00
N SER A 189 -7.71 -6.30 12.33
CA SER A 189 -8.68 -5.69 13.26
C SER A 189 -8.59 -4.16 13.26
N MET A 190 -7.37 -3.61 13.20
CA MET A 190 -7.16 -2.16 13.12
C MET A 190 -7.64 -1.60 11.77
N LEU A 191 -7.36 -2.32 10.67
CA LEU A 191 -7.85 -1.98 9.34
C LEU A 191 -9.39 -1.96 9.30
N ASP A 192 -10.05 -3.00 9.83
CA ASP A 192 -11.52 -3.10 9.91
C ASP A 192 -12.12 -1.90 10.66
N ALA A 193 -11.55 -1.55 11.80
CA ALA A 193 -12.01 -0.39 12.58
C ALA A 193 -11.84 0.93 11.81
N GLY A 194 -10.73 1.11 11.10
CA GLY A 194 -10.46 2.29 10.27
C GLY A 194 -11.43 2.39 9.09
N ILE A 195 -11.64 1.30 8.36
CA ILE A 195 -12.56 1.27 7.21
C ILE A 195 -14.01 1.52 7.63
N LYS A 196 -14.45 0.97 8.75
CA LYS A 196 -15.81 1.25 9.29
C LYS A 196 -16.01 2.73 9.60
N LYS A 197 -15.01 3.38 10.18
CA LYS A 197 -15.04 4.83 10.45
C LYS A 197 -15.03 5.64 9.15
N ALA A 198 -14.18 5.27 8.20
CA ALA A 198 -14.14 5.89 6.87
C ALA A 198 -15.48 5.78 6.16
N ALA A 199 -16.05 4.57 6.10
CA ALA A 199 -17.35 4.32 5.44
C ALA A 199 -18.51 5.10 6.10
N ALA A 200 -18.48 5.29 7.41
CA ALA A 200 -19.50 6.06 8.13
C ALA A 200 -19.38 7.57 7.89
N GLY A 201 -18.17 8.08 7.59
CA GLY A 201 -17.89 9.51 7.40
C GLY A 201 -17.99 10.00 5.97
N VAL A 202 -17.95 9.12 4.99
CA VAL A 202 -17.86 9.45 3.56
C VAL A 202 -19.20 9.32 2.86
N ARG A 203 -19.55 10.28 2.01
CA ARG A 203 -20.69 10.15 1.10
C ARG A 203 -20.47 8.98 0.14
N GLY A 204 -21.38 8.01 0.14
CA GLY A 204 -21.24 6.77 -0.63
C GLY A 204 -20.25 5.77 0.02
N GLY A 205 -20.07 5.85 1.32
CA GLY A 205 -19.21 4.95 2.10
C GLY A 205 -19.63 3.49 2.06
N GLU A 206 -20.88 3.19 1.67
CA GLU A 206 -21.34 1.81 1.44
C GLU A 206 -20.45 1.07 0.42
N LEU A 207 -19.97 1.78 -0.61
CA LEU A 207 -19.08 1.18 -1.62
C LEU A 207 -17.69 0.86 -1.03
N ILE A 208 -17.19 1.69 -0.10
CA ILE A 208 -15.96 1.45 0.65
C ILE A 208 -16.11 0.19 1.49
N ALA A 209 -17.21 0.07 2.24
CA ALA A 209 -17.51 -1.08 3.08
C ALA A 209 -17.71 -2.36 2.26
N GLN A 210 -18.44 -2.29 1.14
CA GLN A 210 -18.70 -3.43 0.27
C GLN A 210 -17.41 -3.99 -0.36
N ASN A 211 -16.54 -3.14 -0.90
CA ASN A 211 -15.25 -3.59 -1.45
C ASN A 211 -14.36 -4.17 -0.36
N TYR A 212 -14.40 -3.61 0.87
CA TYR A 212 -13.66 -4.13 2.00
C TYR A 212 -14.12 -5.53 2.42
N GLN A 213 -15.41 -5.83 2.36
CA GLN A 213 -15.91 -7.17 2.70
C GLN A 213 -15.29 -8.26 1.82
N ALA A 214 -15.02 -7.96 0.55
CA ALA A 214 -14.36 -8.92 -0.35
C ALA A 214 -12.94 -9.25 0.12
N ILE A 215 -12.14 -8.24 0.50
CA ILE A 215 -10.78 -8.47 1.00
C ILE A 215 -10.76 -9.14 2.39
N ASN A 216 -11.70 -8.80 3.26
CA ASN A 216 -11.84 -9.47 4.56
C ASN A 216 -12.17 -10.97 4.38
N SER A 217 -13.05 -11.31 3.45
CA SER A 217 -13.34 -12.72 3.11
C SER A 217 -12.09 -13.46 2.61
N GLN A 218 -11.24 -12.82 1.81
CA GLN A 218 -9.97 -13.42 1.39
C GLN A 218 -9.00 -13.60 2.56
N TYR A 219 -8.94 -12.65 3.49
CA TYR A 219 -8.13 -12.78 4.69
C TYR A 219 -8.52 -14.02 5.50
N GLN A 220 -9.81 -14.23 5.75
CA GLN A 220 -10.28 -15.39 6.51
C GLN A 220 -9.86 -16.70 5.84
N LYS A 221 -9.98 -16.80 4.51
CA LYS A 221 -9.58 -18.00 3.75
C LYS A 221 -8.08 -18.30 3.88
N ILE A 222 -7.21 -17.31 3.71
CA ILE A 222 -5.75 -17.54 3.82
C ILE A 222 -5.31 -17.77 5.26
N ARG A 223 -5.98 -17.16 6.25
CA ARG A 223 -5.77 -17.43 7.67
C ARG A 223 -6.11 -18.88 8.00
N GLU A 224 -7.33 -19.32 7.67
CA GLU A 224 -7.79 -20.69 7.90
C GLU A 224 -6.91 -21.73 7.17
N LEU A 225 -6.47 -21.41 5.96
CA LEU A 225 -5.54 -22.25 5.21
C LEU A 225 -4.21 -22.40 5.96
N THR A 226 -3.65 -21.32 6.49
CA THR A 226 -2.40 -21.33 7.26
C THR A 226 -2.55 -22.12 8.56
N GLU A 227 -3.61 -21.86 9.30
CA GLU A 227 -3.92 -22.58 10.55
C GLU A 227 -4.05 -24.10 10.32
N ARG A 228 -4.79 -24.48 9.28
CA ARG A 228 -5.07 -25.90 8.99
C ARG A 228 -3.87 -26.63 8.39
N GLU A 229 -3.17 -26.04 7.43
CA GLU A 229 -2.18 -26.76 6.61
C GLU A 229 -0.74 -26.56 7.07
N VAL A 230 -0.44 -25.50 7.83
CA VAL A 230 0.92 -25.21 8.30
C VAL A 230 1.03 -25.38 9.82
N LEU A 231 0.09 -24.83 10.60
CA LEU A 231 0.15 -24.87 12.06
C LEU A 231 -0.49 -26.13 12.66
N GLY A 232 -1.53 -26.65 12.04
CA GLY A 232 -2.34 -27.76 12.56
C GLY A 232 -1.81 -29.16 12.24
N LYS A 233 -0.70 -29.27 11.51
CA LYS A 233 -0.14 -30.57 11.07
C LYS A 233 1.33 -30.71 11.43
N GLU A 234 1.75 -31.91 11.82
CA GLU A 234 3.18 -32.21 12.02
C GLU A 234 3.88 -32.55 10.71
N VAL A 235 3.18 -33.30 9.83
CA VAL A 235 3.64 -33.60 8.47
C VAL A 235 2.88 -32.73 7.49
N LEU A 236 3.61 -31.91 6.76
CA LEU A 236 3.04 -30.96 5.83
C LEU A 236 2.93 -31.61 4.44
N SER A 237 1.70 -31.82 3.97
CA SER A 237 1.40 -32.49 2.70
C SER A 237 0.58 -31.62 1.72
N TYR A 238 0.20 -30.41 2.14
CA TYR A 238 -0.53 -29.51 1.25
C TYR A 238 0.41 -28.95 0.15
N SER A 239 -0.15 -28.69 -1.03
CA SER A 239 0.63 -28.15 -2.16
C SER A 239 1.18 -26.74 -1.86
N ALA A 240 2.50 -26.61 -1.89
CA ALA A 240 3.17 -25.31 -1.77
C ALA A 240 2.75 -24.35 -2.89
N GLU A 241 2.46 -24.86 -4.09
CA GLU A 241 1.99 -24.08 -5.22
C GLU A 241 0.56 -23.56 -5.02
N GLU A 242 -0.36 -24.37 -4.54
CA GLU A 242 -1.73 -23.96 -4.20
C GLU A 242 -1.72 -22.93 -3.05
N PHE A 243 -0.87 -23.13 -2.05
CA PHE A 243 -0.70 -22.18 -0.95
C PHE A 243 -0.19 -20.82 -1.46
N TYR A 244 0.85 -20.84 -2.31
CA TYR A 244 1.37 -19.64 -2.96
C TYR A 244 0.29 -18.92 -3.78
N ALA A 245 -0.48 -19.65 -4.57
CA ALA A 245 -1.54 -19.10 -5.42
C ALA A 245 -2.65 -18.45 -4.60
N ALA A 246 -3.10 -19.09 -3.51
CA ALA A 246 -4.13 -18.56 -2.63
C ALA A 246 -3.70 -17.24 -1.98
N PHE A 247 -2.47 -17.18 -1.45
CA PHE A 247 -1.92 -15.95 -0.88
C PHE A 247 -1.71 -14.86 -1.93
N THR A 248 -1.24 -15.21 -3.12
CA THR A 248 -1.01 -14.25 -4.20
C THR A 248 -2.32 -13.61 -4.67
N PHE A 249 -3.38 -14.40 -4.78
CA PHE A 249 -4.72 -13.89 -5.09
C PHE A 249 -5.21 -12.92 -4.01
N GLY A 250 -5.08 -13.27 -2.72
CA GLY A 250 -5.42 -12.40 -1.60
C GLY A 250 -4.63 -11.10 -1.63
N LEU A 251 -3.31 -11.18 -1.74
CA LEU A 251 -2.43 -9.99 -1.78
C LEU A 251 -2.76 -9.05 -2.93
N ASN A 252 -3.04 -9.58 -4.13
CA ASN A 252 -3.46 -8.77 -5.27
C ASN A 252 -4.79 -8.04 -4.99
N SER A 253 -5.72 -8.69 -4.28
CA SER A 253 -6.99 -8.07 -3.89
C SER A 253 -6.79 -6.90 -2.92
N TYR A 254 -5.83 -6.99 -1.99
CA TYR A 254 -5.49 -5.90 -1.08
C TYR A 254 -4.91 -4.70 -1.80
N PHE A 255 -3.96 -4.92 -2.71
CA PHE A 255 -3.43 -3.82 -3.53
C PHE A 255 -4.50 -3.20 -4.43
N GLY A 256 -5.39 -4.02 -5.00
CA GLY A 256 -6.56 -3.52 -5.73
C GLY A 256 -7.45 -2.62 -4.87
N TYR A 257 -7.68 -2.99 -3.61
CA TYR A 257 -8.41 -2.16 -2.67
C TYR A 257 -7.68 -0.85 -2.32
N ALA A 258 -6.36 -0.89 -2.13
CA ALA A 258 -5.58 0.32 -1.86
C ALA A 258 -5.67 1.33 -3.03
N HIS A 259 -5.62 0.87 -4.27
CA HIS A 259 -5.83 1.71 -5.45
C HIS A 259 -7.26 2.26 -5.53
N PHE A 260 -8.26 1.43 -5.27
CA PHE A 260 -9.64 1.90 -5.16
C PHE A 260 -9.80 2.99 -4.08
N ALA A 261 -9.14 2.84 -2.93
CA ALA A 261 -9.17 3.84 -1.87
C ALA A 261 -8.52 5.17 -2.30
N ILE A 262 -7.43 5.13 -3.06
CA ILE A 262 -6.81 6.32 -3.64
C ILE A 262 -7.79 7.07 -4.56
N ASP A 263 -8.49 6.36 -5.43
CA ASP A 263 -9.50 6.97 -6.32
C ASP A 263 -10.64 7.61 -5.52
N LYS A 264 -11.06 6.97 -4.41
CA LYS A 264 -12.05 7.55 -3.51
C LYS A 264 -11.54 8.78 -2.77
N LEU A 265 -10.30 8.76 -2.31
CA LEU A 265 -9.64 9.90 -1.69
C LEU A 265 -9.52 11.09 -2.64
N ASP A 266 -9.16 10.86 -3.90
CA ASP A 266 -9.12 11.92 -4.92
C ASP A 266 -10.49 12.59 -5.08
N GLY A 267 -11.58 11.81 -5.12
CA GLY A 267 -12.95 12.32 -5.13
C GLY A 267 -13.28 13.16 -3.89
N ILE A 268 -12.97 12.67 -2.70
CA ILE A 268 -13.22 13.38 -1.42
C ILE A 268 -12.46 14.72 -1.39
N LEU A 269 -11.19 14.72 -1.76
CA LEU A 269 -10.37 15.93 -1.77
C LEU A 269 -10.84 16.93 -2.84
N THR A 270 -11.29 16.43 -4.00
CA THR A 270 -11.89 17.26 -5.06
C THR A 270 -13.18 17.93 -4.59
N GLU A 271 -14.10 17.17 -3.97
CA GLU A 271 -15.34 17.72 -3.41
C GLU A 271 -15.04 18.77 -2.32
N ARG A 272 -14.08 18.49 -1.43
CA ARG A 272 -13.62 19.41 -0.39
C ARG A 272 -13.08 20.71 -0.98
N GLN A 273 -12.22 20.63 -2.00
CA GLN A 273 -11.69 21.82 -2.68
C GLN A 273 -12.80 22.64 -3.33
N ASN A 274 -13.75 22.00 -4.01
CA ASN A 274 -14.88 22.68 -4.63
C ASN A 274 -15.77 23.37 -3.60
N ALA A 275 -16.07 22.72 -2.48
CA ALA A 275 -16.83 23.33 -1.37
C ALA A 275 -16.12 24.54 -0.78
N LEU A 276 -14.79 24.46 -0.57
CA LEU A 276 -13.97 25.58 -0.08
C LEU A 276 -13.92 26.75 -1.08
N ARG A 277 -13.78 26.47 -2.38
CA ARG A 277 -13.83 27.48 -3.44
C ARG A 277 -15.17 28.20 -3.47
N ASN A 278 -16.27 27.42 -3.44
CA ASN A 278 -17.62 28.00 -3.43
C ASN A 278 -17.83 28.90 -2.21
N THR A 279 -17.43 28.46 -1.02
CA THR A 279 -17.46 29.29 0.19
C THR A 279 -16.66 30.55 0.04
N MET A 280 -15.47 30.48 -0.56
CA MET A 280 -14.64 31.65 -0.81
C MET A 280 -15.30 32.63 -1.79
N PHE A 281 -15.89 32.15 -2.87
CA PHE A 281 -16.62 33.00 -3.83
C PHE A 281 -17.81 33.70 -3.17
N VAL A 282 -18.59 32.97 -2.36
CA VAL A 282 -19.72 33.54 -1.63
C VAL A 282 -19.25 34.65 -0.67
N LEU A 283 -18.18 34.42 0.07
CA LEU A 283 -17.61 35.43 0.97
C LEU A 283 -17.12 36.67 0.21
N LEU A 284 -16.39 36.47 -0.90
CA LEU A 284 -15.93 37.56 -1.76
C LEU A 284 -17.10 38.37 -2.34
N PHE A 285 -18.16 37.70 -2.72
CA PHE A 285 -19.39 38.36 -3.20
C PHE A 285 -20.01 39.24 -2.11
N TYR A 286 -20.12 38.73 -0.86
CA TYR A 286 -20.65 39.53 0.25
C TYR A 286 -19.75 40.73 0.59
N VAL A 287 -18.44 40.56 0.58
CA VAL A 287 -17.48 41.66 0.79
C VAL A 287 -17.63 42.70 -0.32
N PHE A 288 -17.72 42.29 -1.57
CA PHE A 288 -17.98 43.16 -2.71
C PHE A 288 -19.28 43.94 -2.57
N LEU A 289 -20.37 43.25 -2.23
CA LEU A 289 -21.68 43.89 -2.01
C LEU A 289 -21.63 44.93 -0.88
N LEU A 290 -20.95 44.57 0.23
CA LEU A 290 -20.77 45.47 1.38
C LEU A 290 -19.97 46.72 0.98
N THR A 291 -18.89 46.55 0.20
CA THR A 291 -18.09 47.70 -0.29
C THR A 291 -18.90 48.61 -1.20
N LEU A 292 -19.78 48.07 -2.06
CA LEU A 292 -20.68 48.87 -2.88
C LEU A 292 -21.71 49.63 -2.04
N ILE A 293 -22.26 49.03 -1.01
CA ILE A 293 -23.19 49.70 -0.09
C ILE A 293 -22.49 50.86 0.62
N VAL A 294 -21.31 50.63 1.16
CA VAL A 294 -20.50 51.68 1.84
C VAL A 294 -20.16 52.83 0.86
N ALA A 295 -19.70 52.48 -0.35
CA ALA A 295 -19.39 53.48 -1.38
C ALA A 295 -20.64 54.30 -1.74
N PHE A 296 -21.80 53.65 -1.92
CA PHE A 296 -23.05 54.37 -2.19
C PHE A 296 -23.45 55.32 -1.05
N VAL A 297 -23.36 54.88 0.21
CA VAL A 297 -23.63 55.74 1.36
C VAL A 297 -22.65 56.93 1.42
N CYS A 298 -21.35 56.73 1.21
CA CYS A 298 -20.36 57.82 1.22
C CYS A 298 -20.54 58.82 0.08
N VAL A 299 -21.18 58.47 -1.03
CA VAL A 299 -21.43 59.35 -2.15
C VAL A 299 -22.75 60.12 -1.99
N THR A 300 -23.72 59.51 -1.28
CA THR A 300 -25.05 60.11 -1.10
C THR A 300 -25.19 60.95 0.14
N PHE A 301 -24.31 60.81 1.13
CA PHE A 301 -24.24 61.63 2.34
C PHE A 301 -22.89 62.32 2.49
#